data_15a6b3490315d897ba8bdefad82029f7
#
_entry.id   15a6b3490315d897ba8bdefad82029f7
#
_cell.length_a   1.000
_cell.length_b   1.000
_cell.length_c   1.000
_cell.angle_alpha   90.00
_cell.angle_beta   90.00
_cell.angle_gamma   90.00
#
_symmetry.space_group_name_H-M   'P 1'
#
loop_
_entity.id
_entity.type
_entity.pdbx_description
1 polymer ?
#
loop_
_entity_poly.entity_id
_entity_poly.type
_entity_poly.pdbx_seq_one_letter_code
_entity_poly.pdbx_strand_id
1 'polypeptide(L)'
;MHKAANVLNKLPKSLQANARQDLREIWLAPDRATAEAALATFTAKYAPKYDRAVACLVKDREALLTFFDFPAEHWDHLRSSNPIESVFATVRHRTVRTKGALSQETARLMVFKLVIAAARSWRRLKGENQLPKVVQGVKFKNGVEVTEMPAHHAA
;
A
#
# COMPACT_ATOMS: atom_id res chain seq x y z
N MET A 1 -1.47 4.87 -3.49
CA MET A 1 -1.94 6.04 -4.29
C MET A 1 -0.84 6.70 -5.12
N HIS A 2 0.37 6.91 -4.61
CA HIS A 2 1.45 7.54 -5.38
C HIS A 2 1.80 6.83 -6.68
N LYS A 3 1.86 5.48 -6.67
CA LYS A 3 2.16 4.73 -7.90
C LYS A 3 1.12 4.96 -8.98
N ALA A 4 -0.18 4.94 -8.64
CA ALA A 4 -1.25 5.23 -9.60
C ALA A 4 -1.11 6.63 -10.20
N ALA A 5 -0.85 7.65 -9.38
CA ALA A 5 -0.61 9.01 -9.86
C ALA A 5 0.60 9.07 -10.80
N ASN A 6 1.70 8.40 -10.44
CA ASN A 6 2.91 8.35 -11.27
C ASN A 6 2.69 7.68 -12.63
N VAL A 7 1.87 6.63 -12.69
CA VAL A 7 1.47 5.96 -13.93
C VAL A 7 0.58 6.89 -14.75
N LEU A 8 -0.48 7.45 -14.14
CA LEU A 8 -1.43 8.33 -14.81
C LEU A 8 -0.76 9.60 -15.37
N ASN A 9 0.23 10.16 -14.68
CA ASN A 9 0.98 11.33 -15.15
C ASN A 9 1.80 11.06 -16.42
N LYS A 10 1.98 9.80 -16.81
CA LYS A 10 2.64 9.38 -18.05
C LYS A 10 1.65 9.10 -19.18
N LEU A 11 0.35 9.32 -18.95
CA LEU A 11 -0.73 9.14 -19.91
C LEU A 11 -1.39 10.49 -20.24
N PRO A 12 -1.89 10.68 -21.47
CA PRO A 12 -2.71 11.83 -21.81
C PRO A 12 -3.93 11.95 -20.90
N LYS A 13 -4.36 13.17 -20.63
CA LYS A 13 -5.50 13.45 -19.75
C LYS A 13 -6.78 12.71 -20.16
N SER A 14 -7.02 12.58 -21.47
CA SER A 14 -8.18 11.88 -22.04
C SER A 14 -8.24 10.39 -21.69
N LEU A 15 -7.09 9.75 -21.45
CA LEU A 15 -7.00 8.32 -21.10
C LEU A 15 -6.96 8.07 -19.59
N GLN A 16 -6.68 9.09 -18.78
CA GLN A 16 -6.45 8.91 -17.35
C GLN A 16 -7.67 8.34 -16.59
N ALA A 17 -8.88 8.66 -17.03
CA ALA A 17 -10.09 8.14 -16.40
C ALA A 17 -10.19 6.61 -16.58
N ASN A 18 -10.05 6.12 -17.80
CA ASN A 18 -10.08 4.70 -18.14
C ASN A 18 -8.90 3.96 -17.48
N ALA A 19 -7.69 4.53 -17.59
CA ALA A 19 -6.50 3.93 -16.98
C ALA A 19 -6.60 3.85 -15.45
N ARG A 20 -7.27 4.80 -14.80
CA ARG A 20 -7.54 4.74 -13.36
C ARG A 20 -8.47 3.59 -13.02
N GLN A 21 -9.47 3.33 -13.84
CA GLN A 21 -10.36 2.18 -13.65
C GLN A 21 -9.59 0.87 -13.83
N ASP A 22 -8.85 0.72 -14.91
CA ASP A 22 -8.03 -0.47 -15.19
C ASP A 22 -7.00 -0.71 -14.05
N LEU A 23 -6.38 0.34 -13.52
CA LEU A 23 -5.49 0.23 -12.37
C LEU A 23 -6.22 -0.23 -11.10
N ARG A 24 -7.47 0.20 -10.87
CA ARG A 24 -8.26 -0.24 -9.71
C ARG A 24 -8.53 -1.72 -9.73
N GLU A 25 -8.70 -2.33 -10.87
CA GLU A 25 -8.89 -3.78 -11.01
C GLU A 25 -7.69 -4.57 -10.47
N ILE A 26 -6.48 -4.03 -10.56
CA ILE A 26 -5.28 -4.67 -10.04
C ILE A 26 -5.31 -4.77 -8.50
N TRP A 27 -5.52 -3.64 -7.81
CA TRP A 27 -5.44 -3.64 -6.35
C TRP A 27 -6.76 -3.89 -5.62
N LEU A 28 -7.88 -3.95 -6.34
CA LEU A 28 -9.15 -4.43 -5.80
C LEU A 28 -9.43 -5.90 -6.12
N ALA A 29 -8.52 -6.57 -6.83
CA ALA A 29 -8.64 -7.97 -7.13
C ALA A 29 -8.80 -8.82 -5.85
N PRO A 30 -9.59 -9.92 -5.93
CA PRO A 30 -9.83 -10.79 -4.78
C PRO A 30 -8.62 -11.65 -4.42
N ASP A 31 -7.72 -11.90 -5.36
CA ASP A 31 -6.52 -12.71 -5.20
C ASP A 31 -5.38 -12.22 -6.10
N ARG A 32 -4.16 -12.71 -5.82
CA ARG A 32 -2.95 -12.34 -6.55
C ARG A 32 -3.01 -12.71 -8.04
N ALA A 33 -3.57 -13.86 -8.38
CA ALA A 33 -3.64 -14.32 -9.77
C ALA A 33 -4.54 -13.40 -10.61
N THR A 34 -5.69 -13.01 -10.08
CA THR A 34 -6.59 -12.03 -10.71
C THR A 34 -5.93 -10.66 -10.86
N ALA A 35 -5.18 -10.22 -9.83
CA ALA A 35 -4.43 -8.96 -9.91
C ALA A 35 -3.35 -9.00 -10.99
N GLU A 36 -2.65 -10.12 -11.13
CA GLU A 36 -1.64 -10.32 -12.18
C GLU A 36 -2.25 -10.37 -13.58
N ALA A 37 -3.43 -10.99 -13.74
CA ALA A 37 -4.16 -10.97 -15.00
C ALA A 37 -4.61 -9.54 -15.38
N ALA A 38 -5.12 -8.77 -14.42
CA ALA A 38 -5.47 -7.36 -14.63
C ALA A 38 -4.24 -6.52 -15.01
N LEU A 39 -3.09 -6.76 -14.37
CA LEU A 39 -1.83 -6.10 -14.70
C LEU A 39 -1.36 -6.46 -16.14
N ALA A 40 -1.50 -7.72 -16.54
CA ALA A 40 -1.19 -8.15 -17.90
C ALA A 40 -2.11 -7.47 -18.93
N THR A 41 -3.41 -7.37 -18.63
CA THR A 41 -4.39 -6.65 -19.46
C THR A 41 -4.05 -5.18 -19.59
N PHE A 42 -3.71 -4.51 -18.48
CA PHE A 42 -3.23 -3.12 -18.50
C PHE A 42 -1.99 -2.97 -19.39
N THR A 43 -1.04 -3.88 -19.25
CA THR A 43 0.21 -3.88 -20.04
C THR A 43 -0.09 -4.03 -21.53
N ALA A 44 -0.90 -5.03 -21.92
CA ALA A 44 -1.26 -5.24 -23.33
C ALA A 44 -1.98 -4.03 -23.94
N LYS A 45 -2.85 -3.39 -23.17
CA LYS A 45 -3.64 -2.23 -23.61
C LYS A 45 -2.80 -0.97 -23.83
N TYR A 46 -1.84 -0.71 -22.94
CA TYR A 46 -1.12 0.57 -22.94
C TYR A 46 0.32 0.51 -23.46
N ALA A 47 1.00 -0.65 -23.44
CA ALA A 47 2.39 -0.76 -23.90
C ALA A 47 2.65 -0.25 -25.33
N PRO A 48 1.78 -0.50 -26.32
CA PRO A 48 2.08 -0.13 -27.72
C PRO A 48 2.29 1.37 -27.94
N LYS A 49 1.68 2.22 -27.09
CA LYS A 49 1.75 3.70 -27.23
C LYS A 49 2.32 4.40 -25.99
N TYR A 50 2.32 3.75 -24.83
CA TYR A 50 2.64 4.36 -23.54
C TYR A 50 3.54 3.46 -22.71
N ASP A 51 4.62 2.98 -23.30
CA ASP A 51 5.63 2.10 -22.70
C ASP A 51 6.14 2.61 -21.35
N ARG A 52 6.36 3.94 -21.24
CA ARG A 52 6.83 4.58 -19.99
C ARG A 52 5.82 4.47 -18.84
N ALA A 53 4.52 4.48 -19.14
CA ALA A 53 3.49 4.31 -18.12
C ALA A 53 3.47 2.86 -17.62
N VAL A 54 3.56 1.90 -18.55
CA VAL A 54 3.64 0.47 -18.26
C VAL A 54 4.92 0.14 -17.49
N ALA A 55 6.08 0.60 -17.95
CA ALA A 55 7.35 0.39 -17.26
C ALA A 55 7.32 0.94 -15.82
N CYS A 56 6.68 2.10 -15.62
CA CYS A 56 6.48 2.67 -14.29
C CYS A 56 5.66 1.75 -13.39
N LEU A 57 4.63 1.05 -13.90
CA LEU A 57 3.80 0.12 -13.14
C LEU A 57 4.55 -1.18 -12.84
N VAL A 58 5.09 -1.81 -13.88
CA VAL A 58 5.71 -3.14 -13.83
C VAL A 58 6.97 -3.17 -12.96
N LYS A 59 7.74 -2.07 -12.94
CA LYS A 59 8.96 -1.95 -12.14
C LYS A 59 8.78 -2.37 -10.68
N ASP A 60 7.63 -2.06 -10.09
CA ASP A 60 7.37 -2.32 -8.67
C ASP A 60 6.25 -3.38 -8.49
N ARG A 61 6.04 -4.25 -9.49
CA ARG A 61 4.98 -5.27 -9.50
C ARG A 61 4.93 -6.07 -8.20
N GLU A 62 6.05 -6.63 -7.78
CA GLU A 62 6.10 -7.46 -6.58
C GLU A 62 5.71 -6.66 -5.32
N ALA A 63 6.27 -5.45 -5.17
CA ALA A 63 5.95 -4.58 -4.05
C ALA A 63 4.47 -4.17 -4.03
N LEU A 64 3.86 -3.96 -5.20
CA LEU A 64 2.45 -3.60 -5.32
C LEU A 64 1.50 -4.73 -4.92
N LEU A 65 1.92 -5.98 -5.09
CA LEU A 65 1.11 -7.17 -4.82
C LEU A 65 1.44 -7.84 -3.48
N THR A 66 2.44 -7.33 -2.74
CA THR A 66 2.85 -7.90 -1.44
C THR A 66 1.71 -7.95 -0.41
N PHE A 67 0.69 -7.08 -0.52
CA PHE A 67 -0.41 -7.08 0.45
C PHE A 67 -1.22 -8.38 0.44
N PHE A 68 -1.17 -9.17 -0.63
CA PHE A 68 -1.80 -10.50 -0.69
C PHE A 68 -1.15 -11.52 0.26
N ASP A 69 0.08 -11.24 0.72
CA ASP A 69 0.84 -12.06 1.66
C ASP A 69 0.54 -11.68 3.13
N PHE A 70 -0.51 -10.90 3.35
CA PHE A 70 -0.99 -10.47 4.67
C PHE A 70 -2.47 -10.85 4.86
N PRO A 71 -2.99 -10.88 6.11
CA PRO A 71 -4.42 -11.14 6.35
C PRO A 71 -5.32 -10.24 5.52
N ALA A 72 -6.39 -10.79 4.96
CA ALA A 72 -7.31 -10.03 4.09
C ALA A 72 -7.88 -8.79 4.78
N GLU A 73 -8.10 -8.84 6.09
CA GLU A 73 -8.60 -7.74 6.91
C GLU A 73 -7.64 -6.54 6.94
N HIS A 74 -6.33 -6.77 6.73
CA HIS A 74 -5.30 -5.72 6.69
C HIS A 74 -5.21 -5.03 5.34
N TRP A 75 -5.76 -5.58 4.26
CA TRP A 75 -5.55 -5.09 2.90
C TRP A 75 -5.96 -3.64 2.68
N ASP A 76 -7.06 -3.19 3.30
CA ASP A 76 -7.50 -1.79 3.19
C ASP A 76 -6.46 -0.79 3.71
N HIS A 77 -5.65 -1.22 4.67
CA HIS A 77 -4.57 -0.41 5.25
C HIS A 77 -3.28 -0.49 4.42
N LEU A 78 -2.99 -1.67 3.83
CA LEU A 78 -1.76 -1.93 3.09
C LEU A 78 -1.81 -1.41 1.64
N ARG A 79 -2.99 -1.38 1.02
CA ARG A 79 -3.19 -0.85 -0.35
C ARG A 79 -3.00 0.66 -0.47
N SER A 80 -2.91 1.37 0.64
CA SER A 80 -2.88 2.83 0.65
C SER A 80 -1.84 3.36 1.62
N SER A 81 -1.13 4.42 1.20
CA SER A 81 -0.23 5.20 2.06
C SER A 81 -0.95 6.30 2.85
N ASN A 82 -2.28 6.43 2.71
CA ASN A 82 -3.06 7.50 3.34
C ASN A 82 -2.86 7.62 4.86
N PRO A 83 -2.78 6.54 5.66
CA PRO A 83 -2.54 6.67 7.09
C PRO A 83 -1.22 7.36 7.41
N ILE A 84 -0.14 6.98 6.71
CA ILE A 84 1.19 7.58 6.89
C ILE A 84 1.18 9.03 6.42
N GLU A 85 0.56 9.31 5.27
CA GLU A 85 0.43 10.68 4.74
C GLU A 85 -0.33 11.60 5.69
N SER A 86 -1.39 11.11 6.32
CA SER A 86 -2.17 11.86 7.31
C SER A 86 -1.31 12.25 8.53
N VAL A 87 -0.47 11.33 9.00
CA VAL A 87 0.48 11.62 10.09
C VAL A 87 1.48 12.71 9.68
N PHE A 88 2.10 12.54 8.51
CA PHE A 88 3.05 13.55 8.01
C PHE A 88 2.38 14.91 7.72
N ALA A 89 1.15 14.92 7.25
CA ALA A 89 0.39 16.16 7.05
C ALA A 89 0.17 16.89 8.38
N THR A 90 -0.15 16.17 9.46
CA THR A 90 -0.31 16.73 10.80
C THR A 90 1.00 17.35 11.30
N VAL A 91 2.11 16.62 11.16
CA VAL A 91 3.43 17.11 11.54
C VAL A 91 3.79 18.34 10.71
N ARG A 92 3.66 18.28 9.39
CA ARG A 92 3.98 19.36 8.46
C ARG A 92 3.17 20.63 8.74
N HIS A 93 1.86 20.50 8.97
CA HIS A 93 1.00 21.62 9.29
C HIS A 93 1.50 22.40 10.51
N ARG A 94 1.95 21.69 11.54
CA ARG A 94 2.46 22.32 12.75
C ARG A 94 3.86 22.91 12.53
N THR A 95 4.78 22.18 11.91
CA THR A 95 6.16 22.62 11.68
C THR A 95 6.24 23.84 10.76
N VAL A 96 5.36 23.94 9.75
CA VAL A 96 5.27 25.14 8.89
C VAL A 96 4.80 26.35 9.68
N ARG A 97 3.82 26.19 10.57
CA ARG A 97 3.30 27.30 11.41
C ARG A 97 4.32 27.81 12.43
N THR A 98 5.12 26.92 13.01
CA THR A 98 6.17 27.28 13.99
C THR A 98 7.47 27.71 13.31
N LYS A 99 7.53 27.74 11.98
CA LYS A 99 8.73 28.07 11.19
C LYS A 99 9.95 27.22 11.56
N GLY A 100 9.71 25.95 11.93
CA GLY A 100 10.75 25.01 12.31
C GLY A 100 10.88 24.79 13.82
N ALA A 101 12.06 24.37 14.26
CA ALA A 101 12.41 24.13 15.65
C ALA A 101 13.80 24.70 15.96
N LEU A 102 14.01 25.08 17.20
CA LEU A 102 15.25 25.73 17.65
C LEU A 102 16.47 24.79 17.58
N SER A 103 16.25 23.47 17.70
CA SER A 103 17.30 22.45 17.62
C SER A 103 16.76 21.16 17.05
N GLN A 104 17.66 20.26 16.64
CA GLN A 104 17.29 18.92 16.17
C GLN A 104 16.56 18.10 17.24
N GLU A 105 16.97 18.21 18.49
CA GLU A 105 16.34 17.54 19.62
C GLU A 105 14.92 18.07 19.86
N THR A 106 14.73 19.37 19.87
CA THR A 106 13.40 20.01 19.95
C THR A 106 12.51 19.57 18.81
N ALA A 107 13.05 19.44 17.57
CA ALA A 107 12.31 18.95 16.44
C ALA A 107 11.83 17.50 16.64
N ARG A 108 12.71 16.62 17.12
CA ARG A 108 12.37 15.21 17.43
C ARG A 108 11.28 15.11 18.49
N LEU A 109 11.42 15.84 19.60
CA LEU A 109 10.42 15.84 20.67
C LEU A 109 9.07 16.39 20.19
N MET A 110 9.09 17.45 19.39
CA MET A 110 7.87 18.01 18.80
C MET A 110 7.17 17.01 17.89
N VAL A 111 7.90 16.36 16.97
CA VAL A 111 7.35 15.32 16.08
C VAL A 111 6.78 14.17 16.90
N PHE A 112 7.52 13.67 17.89
CA PHE A 112 7.05 12.61 18.78
C PHE A 112 5.74 12.97 19.48
N LYS A 113 5.65 14.15 20.08
CA LYS A 113 4.42 14.62 20.74
C LYS A 113 3.26 14.77 19.78
N LEU A 114 3.50 15.28 18.56
CA LEU A 114 2.47 15.39 17.53
C LEU A 114 1.94 14.04 17.06
N VAL A 115 2.82 13.05 16.89
CA VAL A 115 2.44 11.67 16.52
C VAL A 115 1.63 11.01 17.63
N ILE A 116 2.04 11.14 18.89
CA ILE A 116 1.29 10.61 20.05
C ILE A 116 -0.08 11.29 20.16
N ALA A 117 -0.16 12.59 19.94
CA ALA A 117 -1.44 13.30 19.95
C ALA A 117 -2.36 12.83 18.80
N ALA A 118 -1.82 12.67 17.59
CA ALA A 118 -2.56 12.17 16.43
C ALA A 118 -3.03 10.72 16.64
N ALA A 119 -2.23 9.88 17.29
CA ALA A 119 -2.55 8.47 17.55
C ALA A 119 -3.86 8.29 18.35
N ARG A 120 -4.24 9.27 19.16
CA ARG A 120 -5.51 9.24 19.92
C ARG A 120 -6.76 9.25 19.03
N SER A 121 -6.65 9.77 17.81
CA SER A 121 -7.74 9.85 16.82
C SER A 121 -7.65 8.78 15.73
N TRP A 122 -6.65 7.90 15.76
CA TRP A 122 -6.50 6.86 14.75
C TRP A 122 -7.60 5.81 14.90
N ARG A 123 -8.09 5.36 13.75
CA ARG A 123 -8.99 4.21 13.72
C ARG A 123 -8.19 2.95 14.06
N ARG A 124 -8.83 2.03 14.78
CA ARG A 124 -8.26 0.71 15.03
C ARG A 124 -7.97 -0.01 13.72
N LEU A 125 -6.90 -0.81 13.72
CA LEU A 125 -6.57 -1.70 12.63
C LEU A 125 -7.70 -2.73 12.46
N LYS A 126 -8.23 -2.88 11.26
CA LYS A 126 -9.09 -4.01 10.95
C LYS A 126 -8.26 -5.29 11.08
N GLY A 127 -8.83 -6.34 11.69
CA GLY A 127 -8.09 -7.58 11.92
C GLY A 127 -6.96 -7.43 12.96
N GLU A 128 -7.13 -6.59 13.98
CA GLU A 128 -6.17 -6.39 15.07
C GLU A 128 -5.76 -7.72 15.72
N ASN A 129 -6.68 -8.68 15.81
CA ASN A 129 -6.47 -10.04 16.30
C ASN A 129 -5.48 -10.85 15.45
N GLN A 130 -5.25 -10.50 14.19
CA GLN A 130 -4.28 -11.16 13.32
C GLN A 130 -2.85 -10.58 13.47
N LEU A 131 -2.73 -9.39 14.08
CA LEU A 131 -1.44 -8.72 14.20
C LEU A 131 -0.37 -9.56 14.93
N PRO A 132 -0.67 -10.29 16.02
CA PRO A 132 0.32 -11.16 16.63
C PRO A 132 0.88 -12.21 15.67
N LYS A 133 0.04 -12.81 14.82
CA LYS A 133 0.47 -13.79 13.82
C LYS A 133 1.43 -13.17 12.79
N VAL A 134 1.11 -11.95 12.32
CA VAL A 134 1.98 -11.21 11.38
C VAL A 134 3.33 -10.91 12.04
N VAL A 135 3.35 -10.48 13.29
CA VAL A 135 4.59 -10.19 14.04
C VAL A 135 5.41 -11.46 14.27
N GLN A 136 4.75 -12.60 14.48
CA GLN A 136 5.39 -13.91 14.63
C GLN A 136 5.89 -14.50 13.30
N GLY A 137 5.63 -13.82 12.17
CA GLY A 137 6.09 -14.27 10.84
C GLY A 137 5.23 -15.39 10.22
N VAL A 138 4.00 -15.58 10.70
CA VAL A 138 3.05 -16.51 10.09
C VAL A 138 2.82 -16.10 8.64
N LYS A 139 2.90 -17.05 7.73
CA LYS A 139 2.72 -16.81 6.29
C LYS A 139 1.23 -16.78 5.92
N PHE A 140 0.89 -15.86 5.04
CA PHE A 140 -0.44 -15.77 4.45
C PHE A 140 -0.34 -15.87 2.93
N LYS A 141 -1.38 -16.39 2.30
CA LYS A 141 -1.52 -16.43 0.84
C LYS A 141 -2.94 -16.01 0.49
N ASN A 142 -3.07 -14.97 -0.32
CA ASN A 142 -4.37 -14.39 -0.67
C ASN A 142 -5.24 -14.06 0.56
N GLY A 143 -4.61 -13.56 1.62
CA GLY A 143 -5.31 -13.16 2.84
C GLY A 143 -5.60 -14.28 3.83
N VAL A 144 -5.31 -15.52 3.49
CA VAL A 144 -5.57 -16.71 4.32
C VAL A 144 -4.25 -17.25 4.87
N GLU A 145 -4.26 -17.65 6.15
CA GLU A 145 -3.11 -18.27 6.80
C GLU A 145 -2.73 -19.59 6.12
N VAL A 146 -1.44 -19.74 5.80
CA VAL A 146 -0.89 -20.99 5.27
C VAL A 146 -0.56 -21.90 6.43
N THR A 147 -1.41 -22.88 6.70
CA THR A 147 -1.14 -23.96 7.63
C THR A 147 -0.24 -24.98 6.91
N GLU A 148 1.02 -25.09 7.34
CA GLU A 148 1.85 -26.23 6.93
C GLU A 148 1.20 -27.49 7.49
N MET A 149 0.60 -28.30 6.63
CA MET A 149 0.19 -29.63 7.05
C MET A 149 1.48 -30.39 7.43
N PRO A 150 1.58 -30.97 8.63
CA PRO A 150 2.71 -31.81 8.95
C PRO A 150 2.73 -32.96 7.92
N ALA A 151 3.88 -33.14 7.28
CA ALA A 151 4.10 -34.28 6.43
C ALA A 151 3.79 -35.56 7.22
N HIS A 152 2.73 -36.27 6.86
CA HIS A 152 2.50 -37.62 7.34
C HIS A 152 3.70 -38.46 6.86
N HIS A 153 4.63 -38.72 7.77
CA HIS A 153 5.53 -39.84 7.60
C HIS A 153 4.65 -41.10 7.66
N ALA A 154 4.30 -41.61 6.48
CA ALA A 154 3.82 -42.97 6.36
C ALA A 154 5.02 -43.90 6.69
N ALA A 155 4.91 -44.60 7.79
CA ALA A 155 5.79 -45.67 8.17
C ALA A 155 5.51 -46.92 7.29
#